data_f6b6bd9c6ea115ce740151d9999ce895
#
_entry.id   f6b6bd9c6ea115ce740151d9999ce895
#
_cell.length_a   1.000
_cell.length_b   1.000
_cell.length_c   1.000
_cell.angle_alpha   90.00
_cell.angle_beta   90.00
_cell.angle_gamma   90.00
#
_symmetry.space_group_name_H-M   'P 1'
#
loop_
_entity.id
_entity.type
_entity.pdbx_description
1 polymer ?
#
loop_
_entity_poly.entity_id
_entity_poly.type
_entity_poly.pdbx_seq_one_letter_code
_entity_poly.pdbx_strand_id
1 'polypeptide(L)'
;MMTLSQEQANTAWVQFYTVFERLGLSKHYDIDKLKSELLSSPCAITEDMGTAYKGALLMHINMVMALAQRMTKMISGTFQIDEESLLKVCCIMHLSKRHMYVENENEWEIKNRGLLFKFAKDVEGCLKGGERSALEALNNGIQLTPTEFEAIKALDDEDSTKNPFKSILTTIVKQANELAYAIEKER
;
A
#
# COMPACT_ATOMS: atom_id res chain seq x y z
N MET A 1 -13.25 -17.96 1.95
CA MET A 1 -12.77 -16.57 1.99
C MET A 1 -11.79 -16.44 3.16
N MET A 2 -10.56 -16.00 2.89
CA MET A 2 -9.55 -15.77 3.92
C MET A 2 -9.99 -14.58 4.80
N THR A 3 -9.86 -14.70 6.11
CA THR A 3 -10.17 -13.64 7.07
C THR A 3 -9.08 -13.57 8.11
N LEU A 4 -8.66 -12.37 8.51
CA LEU A 4 -7.73 -12.23 9.63
C LEU A 4 -8.39 -12.59 10.95
N SER A 5 -7.66 -13.31 11.81
CA SER A 5 -8.06 -13.41 13.21
C SER A 5 -7.94 -12.03 13.89
N GLN A 6 -8.65 -11.85 14.99
CA GLN A 6 -8.55 -10.60 15.77
C GLN A 6 -7.12 -10.32 16.25
N GLU A 7 -6.38 -11.36 16.59
CA GLU A 7 -4.98 -11.27 17.00
C GLU A 7 -4.06 -10.81 15.85
N GLN A 8 -4.24 -11.41 14.66
CA GLN A 8 -3.51 -11.01 13.46
C GLN A 8 -3.80 -9.56 13.07
N ALA A 9 -5.07 -9.16 13.11
CA ALA A 9 -5.49 -7.79 12.83
C ALA A 9 -4.87 -6.79 13.81
N ASN A 10 -4.88 -7.08 15.10
CA ASN A 10 -4.27 -6.24 16.12
C ASN A 10 -2.75 -6.15 15.96
N THR A 11 -2.09 -7.28 15.72
CA THR A 11 -0.63 -7.32 15.49
C THR A 11 -0.25 -6.48 14.27
N ALA A 12 -0.97 -6.64 13.16
CA ALA A 12 -0.72 -5.89 11.95
C ALA A 12 -0.94 -4.37 12.15
N TRP A 13 -1.98 -4.00 12.88
CA TRP A 13 -2.23 -2.61 13.22
C TRP A 13 -1.12 -2.01 14.08
N VAL A 14 -0.69 -2.70 15.13
CA VAL A 14 0.38 -2.22 16.00
C VAL A 14 1.69 -2.02 15.23
N GLN A 15 2.05 -2.95 14.34
CA GLN A 15 3.23 -2.82 13.49
C GLN A 15 3.17 -1.58 12.61
N PHE A 16 2.08 -1.39 11.90
CA PHE A 16 1.88 -0.21 11.05
C PHE A 16 1.88 1.09 11.87
N TYR A 17 1.04 1.15 12.91
CA TYR A 17 0.83 2.36 13.69
C TYR A 17 2.11 2.82 14.39
N THR A 18 2.93 1.91 14.90
CA THR A 18 4.22 2.25 15.52
C THR A 18 5.13 3.02 14.58
N VAL A 19 5.20 2.61 13.31
CA VAL A 19 5.99 3.32 12.29
C VAL A 19 5.32 4.63 11.90
N PHE A 20 4.01 4.60 11.67
CA PHE A 20 3.20 5.74 11.25
C PHE A 20 3.24 6.89 12.27
N GLU A 21 3.16 6.56 13.56
CA GLU A 21 3.29 7.51 14.66
C GLU A 21 4.71 8.07 14.81
N ARG A 22 5.72 7.20 14.75
CA ARG A 22 7.15 7.61 14.80
C ARG A 22 7.48 8.63 13.71
N LEU A 23 6.91 8.49 12.52
CA LEU A 23 7.07 9.43 11.41
C LEU A 23 6.22 10.69 11.54
N GLY A 24 5.44 10.83 12.61
CA GLY A 24 4.56 11.98 12.84
C GLY A 24 3.37 12.06 11.88
N LEU A 25 3.05 10.96 11.18
CA LEU A 25 1.95 10.92 10.21
C LEU A 25 0.58 10.84 10.92
N SER A 26 0.54 10.30 12.14
CA SER A 26 -0.70 10.10 12.92
C SER A 26 -1.47 11.41 13.17
N LYS A 27 -0.78 12.53 13.32
CA LYS A 27 -1.40 13.85 13.54
C LYS A 27 -2.21 14.39 12.34
N HIS A 28 -2.06 13.77 11.17
CA HIS A 28 -2.70 14.17 9.93
C HIS A 28 -3.97 13.35 9.60
N TYR A 29 -4.29 12.36 10.43
CA TYR A 29 -5.41 11.44 10.20
C TYR A 29 -6.26 11.25 11.47
N ASP A 30 -7.54 11.00 11.28
CA ASP A 30 -8.38 10.39 12.30
C ASP A 30 -7.97 8.92 12.46
N ILE A 31 -7.32 8.58 13.56
CA ILE A 31 -6.68 7.27 13.77
C ILE A 31 -7.69 6.14 13.92
N ASP A 32 -8.82 6.37 14.58
CA ASP A 32 -9.84 5.34 14.74
C ASP A 32 -10.51 5.03 13.41
N LYS A 33 -10.78 6.04 12.61
CA LYS A 33 -11.30 5.90 11.25
C LYS A 33 -10.29 5.19 10.35
N LEU A 34 -9.02 5.63 10.34
CA LEU A 34 -7.95 5.01 9.55
C LEU A 34 -7.79 3.53 9.89
N LYS A 35 -7.80 3.19 11.19
CA LYS A 35 -7.73 1.79 11.66
C LYS A 35 -8.89 0.96 11.12
N SER A 36 -10.11 1.45 11.28
CA SER A 36 -11.31 0.77 10.80
C SER A 36 -11.27 0.54 9.29
N GLU A 37 -10.89 1.56 8.53
CA GLU A 37 -10.79 1.51 7.07
C GLU A 37 -9.71 0.51 6.62
N LEU A 38 -8.50 0.55 7.18
CA LEU A 38 -7.42 -0.37 6.81
C LEU A 38 -7.75 -1.83 7.16
N LEU A 39 -8.41 -2.08 8.30
CA LEU A 39 -8.83 -3.42 8.71
C LEU A 39 -10.00 -3.97 7.90
N SER A 40 -10.77 -3.13 7.24
CA SER A 40 -11.88 -3.54 6.36
C SER A 40 -11.51 -3.64 4.88
N SER A 41 -10.36 -3.08 4.48
CA SER A 41 -9.99 -2.95 3.08
C SER A 41 -9.22 -4.15 2.53
N PRO A 42 -9.59 -4.63 1.31
CA PRO A 42 -8.75 -5.54 0.54
C PRO A 42 -7.61 -4.78 -0.14
N CYS A 43 -6.60 -5.51 -0.62
CA CYS A 43 -5.54 -4.94 -1.45
C CYS A 43 -5.74 -5.20 -2.95
N ALA A 44 -6.56 -6.20 -3.30
CA ALA A 44 -6.95 -6.57 -4.66
C ALA A 44 -8.45 -6.91 -4.74
N ILE A 45 -8.97 -7.08 -5.95
CA ILE A 45 -10.38 -7.35 -6.21
C ILE A 45 -10.68 -8.83 -6.49
N THR A 46 -9.68 -9.59 -6.98
CA THR A 46 -9.83 -11.00 -7.37
C THR A 46 -9.12 -11.94 -6.41
N GLU A 47 -9.72 -13.10 -6.20
CA GLU A 47 -9.22 -14.12 -5.27
C GLU A 47 -7.83 -14.64 -5.63
N ASP A 48 -7.53 -14.77 -6.91
CA ASP A 48 -6.25 -15.25 -7.45
C ASP A 48 -5.05 -14.33 -7.13
N MET A 49 -5.32 -13.10 -6.71
CA MET A 49 -4.27 -12.17 -6.26
C MET A 49 -3.77 -12.44 -4.83
N GLY A 50 -4.43 -13.35 -4.07
CA GLY A 50 -4.05 -13.67 -2.69
C GLY A 50 -4.30 -12.56 -1.66
N THR A 51 -4.75 -11.38 -2.09
CA THR A 51 -4.95 -10.19 -1.24
C THR A 51 -6.38 -9.62 -1.30
N ALA A 52 -7.33 -10.39 -1.82
CA ALA A 52 -8.73 -10.00 -1.92
C ALA A 52 -9.52 -10.44 -0.65
N TYR A 53 -9.14 -9.92 0.51
CA TYR A 53 -9.84 -10.15 1.77
C TYR A 53 -9.74 -8.92 2.69
N LYS A 54 -10.64 -8.80 3.67
CA LYS A 54 -10.64 -7.69 4.64
C LYS A 54 -9.36 -7.68 5.48
N GLY A 55 -8.71 -6.51 5.54
CA GLY A 55 -7.44 -6.31 6.23
C GLY A 55 -6.20 -6.65 5.41
N ALA A 56 -6.36 -7.19 4.18
CA ALA A 56 -5.24 -7.50 3.30
C ALA A 56 -4.40 -6.26 2.98
N LEU A 57 -5.03 -5.10 2.83
CA LEU A 57 -4.30 -3.85 2.57
C LEU A 57 -3.28 -3.54 3.66
N LEU A 58 -3.67 -3.66 4.92
CA LEU A 58 -2.77 -3.43 6.06
C LEU A 58 -1.63 -4.45 6.12
N MET A 59 -1.94 -5.72 5.86
CA MET A 59 -0.93 -6.78 5.78
C MET A 59 0.08 -6.54 4.68
N HIS A 60 -0.41 -6.12 3.51
CA HIS A 60 0.41 -5.79 2.36
C HIS A 60 1.36 -4.61 2.64
N ILE A 61 0.85 -3.50 3.21
CA ILE A 61 1.68 -2.35 3.60
C ILE A 61 2.81 -2.80 4.54
N ASN A 62 2.51 -3.59 5.56
CA ASN A 62 3.52 -4.11 6.50
C ASN A 62 4.55 -5.01 5.80
N MET A 63 4.10 -5.86 4.87
CA MET A 63 4.99 -6.71 4.08
C MET A 63 5.95 -5.87 3.24
N VAL A 64 5.43 -4.86 2.53
CA VAL A 64 6.26 -3.95 1.72
C VAL A 64 7.27 -3.20 2.58
N MET A 65 6.87 -2.65 3.73
CA MET A 65 7.81 -2.00 4.66
C MET A 65 8.94 -2.95 5.07
N ALA A 66 8.62 -4.17 5.47
CA ALA A 66 9.60 -5.15 5.91
C ALA A 66 10.57 -5.55 4.78
N LEU A 67 10.06 -5.74 3.57
CA LEU A 67 10.87 -6.07 2.39
C LEU A 67 11.76 -4.89 1.98
N ALA A 68 11.22 -3.68 1.92
CA ALA A 68 11.97 -2.48 1.58
C ALA A 68 13.13 -2.23 2.56
N GLN A 69 12.90 -2.38 3.87
CA GLN A 69 13.97 -2.30 4.87
C GLN A 69 15.06 -3.37 4.69
N ARG A 70 14.67 -4.61 4.38
CA ARG A 70 15.64 -5.69 4.12
C ARG A 70 16.47 -5.41 2.88
N MET A 71 15.85 -4.99 1.78
CA MET A 71 16.54 -4.61 0.54
C MET A 71 17.51 -3.47 0.76
N THR A 72 17.10 -2.43 1.49
CA THR A 72 17.97 -1.30 1.84
C THR A 72 19.20 -1.74 2.64
N LYS A 73 19.02 -2.63 3.61
CA LYS A 73 20.15 -3.20 4.38
C LYS A 73 21.13 -3.97 3.51
N MET A 74 20.65 -4.70 2.51
CA MET A 74 21.52 -5.44 1.58
C MET A 74 22.42 -4.54 0.73
N ILE A 75 21.96 -3.32 0.40
CA ILE A 75 22.71 -2.38 -0.46
C ILE A 75 23.38 -1.25 0.33
N SER A 76 23.28 -1.22 1.66
CA SER A 76 23.75 -0.12 2.53
C SER A 76 25.25 0.16 2.40
N GLY A 77 26.05 -0.81 1.96
CA GLY A 77 27.47 -0.62 1.65
C GLY A 77 27.74 0.18 0.37
N THR A 78 26.75 0.33 -0.49
CA THR A 78 26.90 0.99 -1.81
C THR A 78 26.05 2.26 -1.91
N PHE A 79 24.85 2.25 -1.32
CA PHE A 79 23.92 3.37 -1.38
C PHE A 79 23.36 3.66 0.02
N GLN A 80 23.23 4.95 0.32
CA GLN A 80 22.51 5.40 1.51
C GLN A 80 21.10 5.85 1.10
N ILE A 81 20.11 5.25 1.73
CA ILE A 81 18.70 5.63 1.60
C ILE A 81 18.25 6.15 2.95
N ASP A 82 17.62 7.30 2.97
CA ASP A 82 17.00 7.82 4.17
C ASP A 82 15.87 6.89 4.63
N GLU A 83 16.00 6.30 5.82
CA GLU A 83 15.04 5.34 6.34
C GLU A 83 13.68 5.97 6.61
N GLU A 84 13.65 7.24 7.03
CA GLU A 84 12.40 7.94 7.27
C GLU A 84 11.62 8.15 5.99
N SER A 85 12.28 8.61 4.91
CA SER A 85 11.68 8.71 3.58
C SER A 85 11.21 7.36 3.04
N LEU A 86 12.01 6.30 3.22
CA LEU A 86 11.63 4.95 2.80
C LEU A 86 10.32 4.49 3.46
N LEU A 87 10.27 4.57 4.79
CA LEU A 87 9.12 4.12 5.57
C LEU A 87 7.90 5.02 5.35
N LYS A 88 8.10 6.33 5.21
CA LYS A 88 7.05 7.29 4.89
C LYS A 88 6.38 6.95 3.55
N VAL A 89 7.16 6.70 2.51
CA VAL A 89 6.65 6.26 1.20
C VAL A 89 5.88 4.95 1.34
N CYS A 90 6.44 3.93 2.01
CA CYS A 90 5.77 2.65 2.22
C CYS A 90 4.45 2.78 2.98
N CYS A 91 4.36 3.68 3.98
CA CYS A 91 3.12 3.93 4.71
C CYS A 91 2.04 4.57 3.85
N ILE A 92 2.42 5.49 2.95
CA ILE A 92 1.47 6.33 2.20
C ILE A 92 1.01 5.68 0.91
N MET A 93 1.89 5.02 0.18
CA MET A 93 1.73 4.64 -1.22
C MET A 93 0.45 3.88 -1.57
N HIS A 94 -0.15 3.18 -0.60
CA HIS A 94 -1.38 2.41 -0.80
C HIS A 94 -2.59 2.92 0.00
N LEU A 95 -2.45 4.03 0.74
CA LEU A 95 -3.53 4.48 1.63
C LEU A 95 -4.84 4.77 0.91
N SER A 96 -4.81 5.29 -0.30
CA SER A 96 -6.02 5.57 -1.08
C SER A 96 -6.83 4.31 -1.42
N LYS A 97 -6.20 3.13 -1.43
CA LYS A 97 -6.90 1.86 -1.72
C LYS A 97 -8.01 1.55 -0.73
N ARG A 98 -7.95 2.07 0.51
CA ARG A 98 -8.99 1.86 1.51
C ARG A 98 -10.36 2.43 1.12
N HIS A 99 -10.38 3.34 0.12
CA HIS A 99 -11.60 3.92 -0.43
C HIS A 99 -11.93 3.42 -1.85
N MET A 100 -11.06 2.59 -2.43
CA MET A 100 -11.21 2.21 -3.85
C MET A 100 -12.10 0.99 -4.07
N TYR A 101 -12.30 0.16 -3.05
CA TYR A 101 -12.96 -1.13 -3.22
C TYR A 101 -14.15 -1.29 -2.28
N VAL A 102 -15.20 -1.92 -2.80
CA VAL A 102 -16.39 -2.35 -2.04
C VAL A 102 -16.64 -3.83 -2.32
N GLU A 103 -17.32 -4.53 -1.42
CA GLU A 103 -17.70 -5.92 -1.62
C GLU A 103 -18.54 -6.07 -2.90
N ASN A 104 -18.28 -7.13 -3.65
CA ASN A 104 -19.08 -7.46 -4.82
C ASN A 104 -20.30 -8.30 -4.38
N GLU A 105 -21.49 -7.82 -4.70
CA GLU A 105 -22.76 -8.48 -4.40
C GLU A 105 -23.23 -9.39 -5.53
N ASN A 106 -22.51 -9.42 -6.66
CA ASN A 106 -22.88 -10.23 -7.82
C ASN A 106 -22.36 -11.65 -7.66
N GLU A 107 -23.23 -12.56 -7.23
CA GLU A 107 -22.89 -13.96 -6.99
C GLU A 107 -22.30 -14.67 -8.23
N TRP A 108 -22.76 -14.32 -9.43
CA TRP A 108 -22.23 -14.88 -10.67
C TRP A 108 -20.77 -14.48 -10.90
N GLU A 109 -20.44 -13.20 -10.68
CA GLU A 109 -19.05 -12.69 -10.83
C GLU A 109 -18.14 -13.28 -9.75
N ILE A 110 -18.61 -13.39 -8.52
CA ILE A 110 -17.88 -14.02 -7.43
C ILE A 110 -17.56 -15.48 -7.80
N LYS A 111 -18.57 -16.23 -8.20
CA LYS A 111 -18.43 -17.67 -8.47
C LYS A 111 -17.63 -18.00 -9.73
N ASN A 112 -17.82 -17.23 -10.81
CA ASN A 112 -17.26 -17.56 -12.12
C ASN A 112 -16.00 -16.79 -12.47
N ARG A 113 -15.74 -15.66 -11.80
CA ARG A 113 -14.59 -14.78 -12.05
C ARG A 113 -13.70 -14.54 -10.84
N GLY A 114 -14.06 -15.08 -9.66
CA GLY A 114 -13.35 -14.83 -8.41
C GLY A 114 -13.31 -13.34 -8.00
N LEU A 115 -14.24 -12.52 -8.51
CA LEU A 115 -14.34 -11.09 -8.25
C LEU A 115 -15.01 -10.85 -6.90
N LEU A 116 -14.23 -10.90 -5.81
CA LEU A 116 -14.75 -10.73 -4.44
C LEU A 116 -15.05 -9.27 -4.09
N PHE A 117 -14.34 -8.34 -4.73
CA PHE A 117 -14.53 -6.90 -4.57
C PHE A 117 -14.68 -6.24 -5.94
N LYS A 118 -15.20 -5.02 -5.96
CA LYS A 118 -15.29 -4.15 -7.15
C LYS A 118 -14.87 -2.73 -6.80
N PHE A 119 -14.59 -1.93 -7.80
CA PHE A 119 -14.34 -0.51 -7.57
C PHE A 119 -15.59 0.17 -7.00
N ALA A 120 -15.40 1.03 -6.03
CA ALA A 120 -16.46 1.90 -5.51
C ALA A 120 -16.93 2.87 -6.60
N LYS A 121 -18.22 3.22 -6.61
CA LYS A 121 -18.83 4.05 -7.67
C LYS A 121 -18.28 5.47 -7.73
N ASP A 122 -17.76 5.96 -6.62
CA ASP A 122 -17.16 7.29 -6.43
C ASP A 122 -15.66 7.34 -6.73
N VAL A 123 -15.06 6.20 -7.10
CA VAL A 123 -13.69 6.15 -7.61
C VAL A 123 -13.68 6.60 -9.07
N GLU A 124 -14.08 7.83 -9.29
CA GLU A 124 -14.04 8.46 -10.62
C GLU A 124 -12.74 9.25 -10.82
N GLY A 125 -12.38 9.41 -12.09
CA GLY A 125 -11.25 10.21 -12.53
C GLY A 125 -10.06 9.37 -12.99
N CYS A 126 -9.08 10.08 -13.58
CA CYS A 126 -7.93 9.47 -14.28
C CYS A 126 -6.74 9.17 -13.35
N LEU A 127 -6.83 9.49 -12.05
CA LEU A 127 -5.72 9.27 -11.14
C LEU A 127 -5.57 7.79 -10.79
N LYS A 128 -4.35 7.29 -10.90
CA LYS A 128 -3.95 5.96 -10.46
C LYS A 128 -3.86 5.88 -8.92
N GLY A 129 -3.72 4.69 -8.36
CA GLY A 129 -3.70 4.46 -6.91
C GLY A 129 -2.60 5.25 -6.18
N GLY A 130 -1.37 5.22 -6.69
CA GLY A 130 -0.25 5.98 -6.13
C GLY A 130 -0.47 7.50 -6.23
N GLU A 131 -0.98 8.00 -7.34
CA GLU A 131 -1.33 9.42 -7.50
C GLU A 131 -2.40 9.87 -6.51
N ARG A 132 -3.43 9.04 -6.29
CA ARG A 132 -4.48 9.29 -5.28
C ARG A 132 -3.90 9.32 -3.88
N SER A 133 -3.00 8.39 -3.55
CA SER A 133 -2.36 8.33 -2.24
C SER A 133 -1.46 9.55 -1.99
N ALA A 134 -0.70 9.98 -3.00
CA ALA A 134 0.10 11.18 -2.91
C ALA A 134 -0.76 12.44 -2.74
N LEU A 135 -1.82 12.57 -3.54
CA LEU A 135 -2.76 13.70 -3.44
C LEU A 135 -3.45 13.73 -2.06
N GLU A 136 -3.88 12.59 -1.56
CA GLU A 136 -4.48 12.49 -0.23
C GLU A 136 -3.49 12.92 0.87
N ALA A 137 -2.25 12.46 0.81
CA ALA A 137 -1.22 12.86 1.76
C ALA A 137 -1.00 14.38 1.78
N LEU A 138 -0.90 14.99 0.58
CA LEU A 138 -0.74 16.44 0.46
C LEU A 138 -1.96 17.20 1.00
N ASN A 139 -3.19 16.74 0.71
CA ASN A 139 -4.42 17.34 1.22
C ASN A 139 -4.55 17.25 2.74
N ASN A 140 -3.97 16.21 3.34
CA ASN A 140 -3.89 16.07 4.80
C ASN A 140 -2.71 16.86 5.40
N GLY A 141 -1.99 17.65 4.60
CA GLY A 141 -0.88 18.50 5.07
C GLY A 141 0.44 17.77 5.27
N ILE A 142 0.59 16.56 4.75
CA ILE A 142 1.87 15.83 4.78
C ILE A 142 2.79 16.40 3.70
N GLN A 143 3.97 16.86 4.10
CA GLN A 143 4.99 17.31 3.17
C GLN A 143 5.69 16.11 2.53
N LEU A 144 5.71 16.08 1.21
CA LEU A 144 6.44 15.09 0.42
C LEU A 144 7.58 15.78 -0.32
N THR A 145 8.77 15.21 -0.24
CA THR A 145 9.86 15.61 -1.14
C THR A 145 9.55 15.18 -2.58
N PRO A 146 10.16 15.79 -3.61
CA PRO A 146 9.98 15.34 -4.99
C PRO A 146 10.29 13.85 -5.19
N THR A 147 11.32 13.34 -4.52
CA THR A 147 11.71 11.93 -4.57
C THR A 147 10.67 10.99 -3.91
N GLU A 148 10.09 11.39 -2.78
CA GLU A 148 9.02 10.64 -2.12
C GLU A 148 7.74 10.62 -2.98
N PHE A 149 7.38 11.79 -3.55
CA PHE A 149 6.24 11.89 -4.46
C PHE A 149 6.41 11.00 -5.69
N GLU A 150 7.59 11.03 -6.33
CA GLU A 150 7.94 10.17 -7.45
C GLU A 150 7.83 8.69 -7.06
N ALA A 151 8.38 8.29 -5.91
CA ALA A 151 8.35 6.91 -5.46
C ALA A 151 6.92 6.40 -5.22
N ILE A 152 6.03 7.22 -4.65
CA ILE A 152 4.62 6.88 -4.46
C ILE A 152 3.91 6.72 -5.81
N LYS A 153 4.11 7.68 -6.73
CA LYS A 153 3.49 7.68 -8.05
C LYS A 153 3.92 6.50 -8.91
N ALA A 154 5.21 6.15 -8.88
CA ALA A 154 5.82 5.15 -9.76
C ALA A 154 5.32 3.71 -9.51
N LEU A 155 4.52 3.46 -8.47
CA LEU A 155 3.93 2.15 -8.21
C LEU A 155 3.03 1.66 -9.33
N ASP A 156 2.33 2.58 -9.98
CA ASP A 156 1.37 2.28 -11.03
C ASP A 156 1.97 2.39 -12.44
N ASP A 157 3.26 2.72 -12.54
CA ASP A 157 3.94 2.82 -13.83
C ASP A 157 4.36 1.43 -14.31
N GLU A 158 3.71 0.95 -15.37
CA GLU A 158 4.01 -0.35 -16.00
C GLU A 158 5.42 -0.38 -16.61
N ASP A 159 5.92 0.74 -17.11
CA ASP A 159 7.21 0.83 -17.79
C ASP A 159 8.19 1.74 -17.03
N SER A 160 8.82 1.15 -16.00
CA SER A 160 9.81 1.85 -15.19
C SER A 160 11.15 2.10 -15.92
N THR A 161 11.33 1.56 -17.12
CA THR A 161 12.58 1.70 -17.89
C THR A 161 12.66 3.04 -18.61
N LYS A 162 11.55 3.71 -18.80
CA LYS A 162 11.46 5.00 -19.53
C LYS A 162 11.82 6.23 -18.73
N ASN A 163 11.92 6.13 -17.40
CA ASN A 163 12.32 7.26 -16.58
C ASN A 163 13.81 7.20 -16.22
N PRO A 164 14.69 7.95 -16.90
CA PRO A 164 16.12 7.95 -16.65
C PRO A 164 16.51 8.60 -15.31
N PHE A 165 15.59 9.29 -14.65
CA PHE A 165 15.81 9.98 -13.37
C PHE A 165 15.26 9.22 -12.16
N LYS A 166 14.89 7.97 -12.35
CA LYS A 166 14.34 7.14 -11.29
C LYS A 166 15.30 7.02 -10.11
N SER A 167 14.83 7.42 -8.94
CA SER A 167 15.63 7.35 -7.72
C SER A 167 15.82 5.90 -7.24
N ILE A 168 16.85 5.67 -6.44
CA ILE A 168 17.07 4.36 -5.78
C ILE A 168 15.92 4.06 -4.80
N LEU A 169 15.36 5.08 -4.14
CA LEU A 169 14.17 4.96 -3.30
C LEU A 169 12.99 4.38 -4.08
N THR A 170 12.69 4.97 -5.24
CA THR A 170 11.63 4.49 -6.15
C THR A 170 11.84 3.03 -6.55
N THR A 171 13.09 2.67 -6.88
CA THR A 171 13.43 1.30 -7.29
C THR A 171 13.18 0.30 -6.17
N ILE A 172 13.68 0.59 -4.96
CA ILE A 172 13.52 -0.31 -3.80
C ILE A 172 12.06 -0.48 -3.43
N VAL A 173 11.30 0.61 -3.34
CA VAL A 173 9.88 0.55 -2.95
C VAL A 173 9.07 -0.23 -3.99
N LYS A 174 9.30 0.01 -5.28
CA LYS A 174 8.61 -0.72 -6.35
C LYS A 174 8.93 -2.21 -6.32
N GLN A 175 10.19 -2.59 -6.20
CA GLN A 175 10.59 -4.00 -6.12
C GLN A 175 10.07 -4.69 -4.85
N ALA A 176 10.07 -3.98 -3.71
CA ALA A 176 9.48 -4.50 -2.47
C ALA A 176 7.97 -4.76 -2.63
N ASN A 177 7.26 -3.87 -3.31
CA ASN A 177 5.84 -4.00 -3.61
C ASN A 177 5.57 -5.19 -4.56
N GLU A 178 6.31 -5.32 -5.64
CA GLU A 178 6.18 -6.43 -6.59
C GLU A 178 6.46 -7.78 -5.91
N LEU A 179 7.51 -7.84 -5.08
CA LEU A 179 7.84 -9.04 -4.32
C LEU A 179 6.78 -9.37 -3.26
N ALA A 180 6.19 -8.37 -2.60
CA ALA A 180 5.09 -8.58 -1.66
C ALA A 180 3.90 -9.24 -2.36
N TYR A 181 3.45 -8.73 -3.49
CA TYR A 181 2.38 -9.34 -4.27
C TYR A 181 2.70 -10.77 -4.72
N ALA A 182 3.94 -11.03 -5.16
CA ALA A 182 4.34 -12.37 -5.56
C ALA A 182 4.26 -13.37 -4.39
N ILE A 183 4.73 -12.98 -3.19
CA ILE A 183 4.67 -13.81 -1.99
C ILE A 183 3.22 -14.05 -1.55
N GLU A 184 2.38 -13.02 -1.59
CA GLU A 184 0.99 -13.10 -1.16
C GLU A 184 0.13 -13.96 -2.09
N LYS A 185 0.45 -13.95 -3.37
CA LYS A 185 -0.24 -14.79 -4.39
C LYS A 185 0.02 -16.29 -4.19
N GLU A 186 1.17 -16.66 -3.65
CA GLU A 186 1.55 -18.06 -3.41
C GLU A 186 1.02 -18.63 -2.07
N ARG A 187 0.34 -17.82 -1.26
CA ARG A 187 -0.27 -18.23 0.02
C ARG A 187 -1.69 -18.71 -0.14
#